data_5c1cb9313ce2640b9f4d251f6989690d
#
_entry.id   5c1cb9313ce2640b9f4d251f6989690d
#
_cell.length_a   1.000
_cell.length_b   1.000
_cell.length_c   1.000
_cell.angle_alpha   90.00
_cell.angle_beta   90.00
_cell.angle_gamma   90.00
#
_symmetry.space_group_name_H-M   'P 1'
#
loop_
_entity.id
_entity.type
_entity.pdbx_description
1 polymer ?
#
loop_
_entity_poly.entity_id
_entity_poly.type
_entity_poly.pdbx_seq_one_letter_code
_entity_poly.pdbx_strand_id
1 'polypeptide(L)'
;QELAREIMPLMSEHENNISLNEKLFARIKAAYELTDKNKLTPEQSKLLEDIYTGFVRNGANLQGDAKEKYRKLCKELSLLTLQFSENALKETNDYQLVLTNKSQLSGLPESAVDAAAETAQEKGVKGWVFTLHAPSYSPFMTYADNRDLRQELYMAYNTKCTHDNAC
;
A
#
# COMPACT_ATOMS: atom_id res chain seq x y z
N GLN A 1 2.07 -14.94 -2.60
CA GLN A 1 1.41 -14.14 -3.66
C GLN A 1 0.26 -14.92 -4.32
N GLU A 2 0.44 -16.16 -4.75
CA GLU A 2 -0.61 -16.98 -5.39
C GLU A 2 -1.85 -17.12 -4.49
N LEU A 3 -1.68 -17.51 -3.24
CA LEU A 3 -2.77 -17.59 -2.26
C LEU A 3 -3.51 -16.25 -2.07
N ALA A 4 -2.80 -15.12 -2.12
CA ALA A 4 -3.41 -13.81 -2.00
C ALA A 4 -4.35 -13.51 -3.20
N ARG A 5 -3.97 -13.90 -4.41
CA ARG A 5 -4.81 -13.74 -5.63
C ARG A 5 -6.08 -14.56 -5.58
N GLU A 6 -6.06 -15.69 -4.89
CA GLU A 6 -7.26 -16.52 -4.69
C GLU A 6 -8.16 -15.96 -3.59
N ILE A 7 -7.57 -15.47 -2.49
CA ILE A 7 -8.32 -15.05 -1.30
C ILE A 7 -8.90 -13.63 -1.44
N MET A 8 -8.16 -12.68 -2.04
CA MET A 8 -8.61 -11.28 -2.12
C MET A 8 -9.99 -11.09 -2.78
N PRO A 9 -10.34 -11.78 -3.88
CA PRO A 9 -11.68 -11.71 -4.43
C PRO A 9 -12.77 -12.26 -3.51
N LEU A 10 -12.48 -13.33 -2.74
CA LEU A 10 -13.42 -13.91 -1.78
C LEU A 10 -13.67 -12.97 -0.60
N MET A 11 -12.63 -12.32 -0.10
CA MET A 11 -12.75 -11.30 0.94
C MET A 11 -13.58 -10.11 0.46
N SER A 12 -13.30 -9.60 -0.75
CA SER A 12 -14.08 -8.53 -1.37
C SER A 12 -15.56 -8.91 -1.54
N GLU A 13 -15.85 -10.14 -1.93
CA GLU A 13 -17.22 -10.64 -2.02
C GLU A 13 -17.89 -10.70 -0.65
N HIS A 14 -17.19 -11.19 0.36
CA HIS A 14 -17.70 -11.22 1.74
C HIS A 14 -18.02 -9.82 2.27
N GLU A 15 -17.11 -8.87 2.11
CA GLU A 15 -17.31 -7.46 2.48
C GLU A 15 -18.51 -6.83 1.74
N ASN A 16 -18.64 -7.09 0.45
CA ASN A 16 -19.78 -6.66 -0.34
C ASN A 16 -21.10 -7.31 0.15
N ASN A 17 -21.09 -8.57 0.59
CA ASN A 17 -22.26 -9.23 1.13
C ASN A 17 -22.74 -8.62 2.44
N ILE A 18 -21.83 -8.00 3.22
CA ILE A 18 -22.19 -7.24 4.42
C ILE A 18 -22.67 -5.83 4.03
N SER A 19 -21.85 -5.07 3.32
CA SER A 19 -22.09 -3.65 3.04
C SER A 19 -23.32 -3.41 2.14
N LEU A 20 -23.61 -4.35 1.24
CA LEU A 20 -24.76 -4.30 0.34
C LEU A 20 -25.97 -5.09 0.85
N ASN A 21 -25.97 -5.52 2.11
CA ASN A 21 -27.10 -6.23 2.71
C ASN A 21 -28.26 -5.27 3.00
N GLU A 22 -29.31 -5.38 2.22
CA GLU A 22 -30.48 -4.49 2.30
C GLU A 22 -31.18 -4.55 3.66
N LYS A 23 -31.32 -5.76 4.24
CA LYS A 23 -31.96 -5.92 5.56
C LYS A 23 -31.13 -5.30 6.67
N LEU A 24 -29.82 -5.47 6.62
CA LEU A 24 -28.90 -4.87 7.58
C LEU A 24 -28.90 -3.34 7.44
N PHE A 25 -28.77 -2.84 6.22
CA PHE A 25 -28.77 -1.39 5.97
C PHE A 25 -30.10 -0.74 6.34
N ALA A 26 -31.25 -1.37 6.09
CA ALA A 26 -32.54 -0.85 6.52
C ALA A 26 -32.62 -0.66 8.03
N ARG A 27 -32.03 -1.56 8.83
CA ARG A 27 -31.96 -1.44 10.29
C ARG A 27 -31.02 -0.33 10.72
N ILE A 28 -29.86 -0.19 10.09
CA ILE A 28 -28.88 0.88 10.35
C ILE A 28 -29.51 2.24 10.02
N LYS A 29 -30.18 2.34 8.87
CA LYS A 29 -30.86 3.55 8.44
C LYS A 29 -31.98 3.94 9.43
N ALA A 30 -32.80 2.99 9.84
CA ALA A 30 -33.83 3.24 10.85
C ALA A 30 -33.22 3.71 12.19
N ALA A 31 -32.13 3.09 12.64
CA ALA A 31 -31.43 3.55 13.83
C ALA A 31 -30.90 4.98 13.67
N TYR A 32 -30.33 5.30 12.51
CA TYR A 32 -29.80 6.65 12.22
C TYR A 32 -30.89 7.74 12.19
N GLU A 33 -32.06 7.42 11.58
CA GLU A 33 -33.17 8.36 11.37
C GLU A 33 -34.05 8.51 12.61
N LEU A 34 -34.29 7.43 13.37
CA LEU A 34 -35.27 7.40 14.46
C LEU A 34 -34.66 7.66 15.86
N THR A 35 -33.33 7.57 16.00
CA THR A 35 -32.70 7.83 17.30
C THR A 35 -32.66 9.33 17.62
N ASP A 36 -33.13 9.68 18.79
CA ASP A 36 -33.02 11.06 19.32
C ASP A 36 -31.55 11.35 19.65
N LYS A 37 -30.92 12.10 18.76
CA LYS A 37 -29.47 12.42 18.87
C LYS A 37 -29.12 13.23 20.12
N ASN A 38 -30.10 13.93 20.72
CA ASN A 38 -29.87 14.68 21.95
C ASN A 38 -29.72 13.80 23.19
N LYS A 39 -30.08 12.52 23.07
CA LYS A 39 -29.92 11.51 24.14
C LYS A 39 -28.65 10.68 24.01
N LEU A 40 -27.88 10.91 22.96
CA LEU A 40 -26.63 10.21 22.71
C LEU A 40 -25.45 10.97 23.32
N THR A 41 -24.43 10.22 23.78
CA THR A 41 -23.15 10.84 24.05
C THR A 41 -22.48 11.26 22.73
N PRO A 42 -21.46 12.15 22.74
CA PRO A 42 -20.74 12.53 21.53
C PRO A 42 -20.17 11.32 20.79
N GLU A 43 -19.64 10.32 21.49
CA GLU A 43 -19.08 9.10 20.94
C GLU A 43 -20.14 8.23 20.27
N GLN A 44 -21.31 8.10 20.92
CA GLN A 44 -22.44 7.34 20.36
C GLN A 44 -23.00 8.03 19.10
N SER A 45 -23.11 9.35 19.12
CA SER A 45 -23.51 10.14 17.94
C SER A 45 -22.53 9.94 16.78
N LYS A 46 -21.23 10.04 17.07
CA LYS A 46 -20.18 9.84 16.07
C LYS A 46 -20.20 8.43 15.51
N LEU A 47 -20.31 7.40 16.36
CA LEU A 47 -20.38 6.01 15.95
C LEU A 47 -21.58 5.75 15.01
N LEU A 48 -22.75 6.29 15.36
CA LEU A 48 -23.97 6.12 14.56
C LEU A 48 -23.80 6.77 13.17
N GLU A 49 -23.24 7.98 13.12
CA GLU A 49 -22.95 8.69 11.88
C GLU A 49 -21.92 7.95 11.02
N ASP A 50 -20.82 7.48 11.61
CA ASP A 50 -19.76 6.80 10.90
C ASP A 50 -20.23 5.46 10.30
N ILE A 51 -21.02 4.69 11.06
CA ILE A 51 -21.60 3.44 10.56
C ILE A 51 -22.54 3.70 9.39
N TYR A 52 -23.49 4.64 9.54
CA TYR A 52 -24.44 4.96 8.48
C TYR A 52 -23.72 5.46 7.21
N THR A 53 -22.81 6.43 7.38
CA THR A 53 -22.05 7.01 6.29
C THR A 53 -21.13 5.95 5.61
N GLY A 54 -20.55 5.05 6.40
CA GLY A 54 -19.76 3.93 5.90
C GLY A 54 -20.57 3.03 4.97
N PHE A 55 -21.77 2.62 5.38
CA PHE A 55 -22.66 1.81 4.54
C PHE A 55 -23.08 2.54 3.26
N VAL A 56 -23.45 3.83 3.36
CA VAL A 56 -23.83 4.65 2.20
C VAL A 56 -22.67 4.75 1.19
N ARG A 57 -21.46 5.04 1.67
CA ARG A 57 -20.25 5.14 0.82
C ARG A 57 -19.86 3.81 0.19
N ASN A 58 -20.15 2.70 0.85
CA ASN A 58 -19.93 1.35 0.34
C ASN A 58 -21.13 0.81 -0.48
N GLY A 59 -21.97 1.71 -0.99
CA GLY A 59 -22.98 1.38 -1.99
C GLY A 59 -24.29 0.81 -1.46
N ALA A 60 -24.57 0.89 -0.15
CA ALA A 60 -25.80 0.33 0.45
C ALA A 60 -27.11 0.89 -0.16
N ASN A 61 -27.07 2.12 -0.71
CA ASN A 61 -28.19 2.75 -1.42
C ASN A 61 -28.33 2.30 -2.89
N LEU A 62 -27.36 1.57 -3.43
CA LEU A 62 -27.42 1.11 -4.82
C LEU A 62 -28.46 0.00 -4.97
N GLN A 63 -29.14 -0.01 -6.11
CA GLN A 63 -30.17 -1.00 -6.47
C GLN A 63 -29.96 -1.52 -7.90
N GLY A 64 -30.50 -2.71 -8.18
CA GLY A 64 -30.49 -3.29 -9.51
C GLY A 64 -29.09 -3.36 -10.13
N ASP A 65 -28.98 -2.98 -11.39
CA ASP A 65 -27.76 -3.06 -12.19
C ASP A 65 -26.59 -2.26 -11.60
N ALA A 66 -26.87 -1.14 -10.93
CA ALA A 66 -25.82 -0.32 -10.29
C ALA A 66 -25.13 -1.09 -9.15
N LYS A 67 -25.88 -1.87 -8.39
CA LYS A 67 -25.36 -2.72 -7.31
C LYS A 67 -24.47 -3.84 -7.85
N GLU A 68 -24.89 -4.49 -8.93
CA GLU A 68 -24.11 -5.54 -9.57
C GLU A 68 -22.83 -4.97 -10.23
N LYS A 69 -22.91 -3.79 -10.84
CA LYS A 69 -21.74 -3.09 -11.37
C LYS A 69 -20.74 -2.75 -10.26
N TYR A 70 -21.22 -2.27 -9.12
CA TYR A 70 -20.39 -1.97 -7.96
C TYR A 70 -19.63 -3.21 -7.46
N ARG A 71 -20.33 -4.37 -7.32
CA ARG A 71 -19.68 -5.64 -6.95
C ARG A 71 -18.54 -6.03 -7.89
N LYS A 72 -18.77 -5.91 -9.20
CA LYS A 72 -17.75 -6.22 -10.21
C LYS A 72 -16.54 -5.30 -10.08
N LEU A 73 -16.77 -3.99 -9.89
CA LEU A 73 -15.69 -3.01 -9.71
C LEU A 73 -14.89 -3.27 -8.43
N CYS A 74 -15.54 -3.61 -7.31
CA CYS A 74 -14.85 -3.97 -6.07
C CYS A 74 -13.94 -5.19 -6.25
N LYS A 75 -14.43 -6.22 -6.95
CA LYS A 75 -13.64 -7.42 -7.25
C LYS A 75 -12.43 -7.09 -8.14
N GLU A 76 -12.63 -6.31 -9.19
CA GLU A 76 -11.55 -5.86 -10.07
C GLU A 76 -10.53 -5.01 -9.31
N LEU A 77 -10.99 -4.06 -8.50
CA LEU A 77 -10.15 -3.20 -7.69
C LEU A 77 -9.30 -4.01 -6.69
N SER A 78 -9.85 -5.06 -6.08
CA SER A 78 -9.10 -5.92 -5.15
C SER A 78 -7.90 -6.59 -5.82
N LEU A 79 -8.06 -7.04 -7.06
CA LEU A 79 -6.97 -7.64 -7.85
C LEU A 79 -5.95 -6.60 -8.32
N LEU A 80 -6.41 -5.44 -8.79
CA LEU A 80 -5.52 -4.35 -9.23
C LEU A 80 -4.69 -3.80 -8.07
N THR A 81 -5.28 -3.66 -6.89
CA THR A 81 -4.55 -3.23 -5.68
C THR A 81 -3.47 -4.23 -5.28
N LEU A 82 -3.78 -5.52 -5.36
CA LEU A 82 -2.80 -6.58 -5.11
C LEU A 82 -1.67 -6.53 -6.15
N GLN A 83 -2.00 -6.43 -7.43
CA GLN A 83 -1.01 -6.34 -8.51
C GLN A 83 -0.10 -5.12 -8.35
N PHE A 84 -0.67 -3.96 -8.03
CA PHE A 84 0.13 -2.74 -7.77
C PHE A 84 1.12 -2.97 -6.62
N SER A 85 0.69 -3.60 -5.53
CA SER A 85 1.55 -3.90 -4.38
C SER A 85 2.67 -4.88 -4.74
N GLU A 86 2.36 -5.90 -5.55
CA GLU A 86 3.34 -6.86 -6.04
C GLU A 86 4.39 -6.20 -6.96
N ASN A 87 3.95 -5.29 -7.83
CA ASN A 87 4.81 -4.55 -8.74
C ASN A 87 5.75 -3.61 -7.96
N ALA A 88 5.22 -2.86 -6.99
CA ALA A 88 6.03 -2.00 -6.14
C ALA A 88 7.07 -2.78 -5.32
N LEU A 89 6.70 -3.96 -4.82
CA LEU A 89 7.63 -4.85 -4.13
C LEU A 89 8.70 -5.39 -5.09
N LYS A 90 8.31 -5.79 -6.30
CA LYS A 90 9.24 -6.27 -7.31
C LYS A 90 10.28 -5.22 -7.67
N GLU A 91 9.88 -3.98 -7.97
CA GLU A 91 10.82 -2.89 -8.26
C GLU A 91 11.73 -2.59 -7.06
N THR A 92 11.19 -2.65 -5.83
CA THR A 92 12.00 -2.46 -4.62
C THR A 92 13.08 -3.53 -4.49
N ASN A 93 12.77 -4.79 -4.84
CA ASN A 93 13.70 -5.92 -4.77
C ASN A 93 14.73 -5.93 -5.90
N ASP A 94 14.33 -5.50 -7.10
CA ASP A 94 15.15 -5.56 -8.30
C ASP A 94 16.18 -4.42 -8.37
N TYR A 95 15.89 -3.28 -7.74
CA TYR A 95 16.78 -2.12 -7.80
C TYR A 95 18.07 -2.34 -7.02
N GLN A 96 19.18 -1.91 -7.64
CA GLN A 96 20.53 -1.99 -7.07
C GLN A 96 21.34 -0.76 -7.48
N LEU A 97 21.78 0.02 -6.51
CA LEU A 97 22.83 1.03 -6.69
C LEU A 97 24.18 0.36 -6.38
N VAL A 98 24.96 0.06 -7.40
CA VAL A 98 26.26 -0.60 -7.26
C VAL A 98 27.36 0.45 -7.22
N LEU A 99 28.10 0.52 -6.10
CA LEU A 99 29.25 1.41 -5.94
C LEU A 99 30.53 0.56 -5.94
N THR A 100 31.51 0.97 -6.73
CA THR A 100 32.81 0.26 -6.85
C THR A 100 34.00 1.10 -6.37
N ASN A 101 33.80 2.40 -6.15
CA ASN A 101 34.85 3.30 -5.66
C ASN A 101 34.59 3.67 -4.20
N LYS A 102 35.59 3.45 -3.34
CA LYS A 102 35.51 3.74 -1.92
C LYS A 102 35.21 5.23 -1.61
N SER A 103 35.61 6.16 -2.49
CA SER A 103 35.30 7.59 -2.31
C SER A 103 33.80 7.90 -2.40
N GLN A 104 32.99 7.03 -3.03
CA GLN A 104 31.54 7.18 -3.13
C GLN A 104 30.80 6.86 -1.82
N LEU A 105 31.51 6.25 -0.85
CA LEU A 105 30.98 5.88 0.47
C LEU A 105 31.15 6.98 1.52
N SER A 106 31.73 8.13 1.14
CA SER A 106 31.99 9.24 2.06
C SER A 106 30.72 9.66 2.79
N GLY A 107 30.84 9.87 4.10
CA GLY A 107 29.74 10.23 5.00
C GLY A 107 28.93 9.05 5.56
N LEU A 108 28.99 7.88 4.93
CA LEU A 108 28.21 6.72 5.38
C LEU A 108 28.78 6.11 6.68
N PRO A 109 27.91 5.69 7.63
CA PRO A 109 28.32 4.92 8.80
C PRO A 109 28.93 3.56 8.38
N GLU A 110 29.92 3.09 9.14
CA GLU A 110 30.59 1.81 8.89
C GLU A 110 29.59 0.64 8.79
N SER A 111 28.60 0.60 9.67
CA SER A 111 27.55 -0.43 9.65
C SER A 111 26.72 -0.46 8.36
N ALA A 112 26.50 0.71 7.74
CA ALA A 112 25.80 0.78 6.45
C ALA A 112 26.70 0.33 5.30
N VAL A 113 27.99 0.62 5.38
CA VAL A 113 29.00 0.16 4.40
C VAL A 113 29.16 -1.35 4.46
N ASP A 114 29.26 -1.92 5.66
CA ASP A 114 29.39 -3.38 5.86
C ASP A 114 28.14 -4.12 5.35
N ALA A 115 26.95 -3.65 5.69
CA ALA A 115 25.72 -4.24 5.18
C ALA A 115 25.60 -4.17 3.64
N ALA A 116 26.09 -3.09 3.03
CA ALA A 116 26.13 -2.95 1.59
C ALA A 116 27.17 -3.89 0.94
N ALA A 117 28.28 -4.16 1.62
CA ALA A 117 29.28 -5.15 1.17
C ALA A 117 28.76 -6.58 1.26
N GLU A 118 28.04 -6.94 2.35
CA GLU A 118 27.38 -8.23 2.49
C GLU A 118 26.34 -8.43 1.39
N THR A 119 25.50 -7.41 1.13
CA THR A 119 24.49 -7.43 0.05
C THR A 119 25.17 -7.64 -1.32
N ALA A 120 26.31 -7.00 -1.56
CA ALA A 120 27.09 -7.19 -2.80
C ALA A 120 27.61 -8.63 -2.92
N GLN A 121 28.11 -9.20 -1.83
CA GLN A 121 28.57 -10.59 -1.79
C GLN A 121 27.43 -11.59 -2.09
N GLU A 122 26.27 -11.42 -1.45
CA GLU A 122 25.08 -12.25 -1.67
C GLU A 122 24.61 -12.21 -3.14
N LYS A 123 24.72 -11.04 -3.77
CA LYS A 123 24.33 -10.82 -5.18
C LYS A 123 25.45 -11.17 -6.17
N GLY A 124 26.63 -11.58 -5.72
CA GLY A 124 27.77 -11.89 -6.57
C GLY A 124 28.36 -10.68 -7.32
N VAL A 125 28.20 -9.48 -6.78
CA VAL A 125 28.66 -8.22 -7.37
C VAL A 125 29.87 -7.71 -6.61
N LYS A 126 30.83 -7.09 -7.31
CA LYS A 126 32.00 -6.47 -6.68
C LYS A 126 31.66 -5.05 -6.20
N GLY A 127 32.07 -4.72 -4.97
CA GLY A 127 31.86 -3.39 -4.37
C GLY A 127 30.79 -3.40 -3.31
N TRP A 128 29.91 -2.42 -3.35
CA TRP A 128 28.84 -2.20 -2.38
C TRP A 128 27.52 -2.04 -3.09
N VAL A 129 26.48 -2.68 -2.58
CA VAL A 129 25.13 -2.62 -3.17
C VAL A 129 24.17 -1.97 -2.18
N PHE A 130 23.62 -0.84 -2.58
CA PHE A 130 22.52 -0.17 -1.85
C PHE A 130 21.20 -0.46 -2.57
N THR A 131 20.16 -0.67 -1.77
CA THR A 131 18.82 -1.06 -2.26
C THR A 131 17.76 -0.06 -1.83
N LEU A 132 16.51 -0.22 -2.31
CA LEU A 132 15.38 0.62 -1.89
C LEU A 132 14.73 0.16 -0.58
N HIS A 133 15.24 -0.90 0.05
CA HIS A 133 14.77 -1.31 1.37
C HIS A 133 15.17 -0.30 2.45
N ALA A 134 14.27 -0.03 3.39
CA ALA A 134 14.45 1.01 4.41
C ALA A 134 15.80 0.93 5.16
N PRO A 135 16.33 -0.24 5.58
CA PRO A 135 17.62 -0.32 6.26
C PRO A 135 18.81 0.11 5.40
N SER A 136 18.72 0.01 4.07
CA SER A 136 19.75 0.47 3.13
C SER A 136 19.51 1.92 2.69
N TYR A 137 18.27 2.25 2.34
CA TYR A 137 17.85 3.55 1.82
C TYR A 137 18.05 4.68 2.85
N SER A 138 17.54 4.49 4.07
CA SER A 138 17.51 5.57 5.07
C SER A 138 18.90 6.04 5.52
N PRO A 139 19.87 5.16 5.84
CA PRO A 139 21.22 5.60 6.16
C PRO A 139 21.91 6.30 4.96
N PHE A 140 21.70 5.78 3.75
CA PHE A 140 22.29 6.39 2.55
C PHE A 140 21.78 7.82 2.34
N MET A 141 20.47 8.01 2.40
CA MET A 141 19.85 9.34 2.25
C MET A 141 20.23 10.31 3.35
N THR A 142 20.49 9.82 4.57
CA THR A 142 20.81 10.66 5.73
C THR A 142 22.28 11.08 5.74
N TYR A 143 23.20 10.17 5.39
CA TYR A 143 24.62 10.34 5.69
C TYR A 143 25.54 10.43 4.48
N ALA A 144 25.16 9.88 3.30
CA ALA A 144 26.04 9.93 2.14
C ALA A 144 26.35 11.39 1.74
N ASP A 145 27.64 11.72 1.58
CA ASP A 145 28.06 13.07 1.15
C ASP A 145 27.72 13.33 -0.32
N ASN A 146 27.76 12.30 -1.16
CA ASN A 146 27.54 12.43 -2.61
C ASN A 146 26.07 12.71 -2.93
N ARG A 147 25.80 13.96 -3.30
CA ARG A 147 24.44 14.41 -3.61
C ARG A 147 23.83 13.75 -4.84
N ASP A 148 24.63 13.49 -5.87
CA ASP A 148 24.15 12.91 -7.12
C ASP A 148 23.70 11.47 -6.90
N LEU A 149 24.45 10.69 -6.11
CA LEU A 149 24.04 9.33 -5.72
C LEU A 149 22.79 9.32 -4.83
N ARG A 150 22.66 10.32 -3.91
CA ARG A 150 21.41 10.47 -3.16
C ARG A 150 20.23 10.80 -4.07
N GLN A 151 20.44 11.66 -5.07
CA GLN A 151 19.40 11.99 -6.04
C GLN A 151 18.99 10.75 -6.87
N GLU A 152 19.95 9.95 -7.33
CA GLU A 152 19.69 8.72 -8.05
C GLU A 152 18.83 7.75 -7.23
N LEU A 153 19.24 7.50 -5.99
CA LEU A 153 18.50 6.61 -5.07
C LEU A 153 17.11 7.18 -4.71
N TYR A 154 17.02 8.49 -4.51
CA TYR A 154 15.76 9.19 -4.25
C TYR A 154 14.77 9.04 -5.42
N MET A 155 15.24 9.27 -6.64
CA MET A 155 14.43 9.15 -7.82
C MET A 155 13.95 7.70 -8.00
N ALA A 156 14.84 6.73 -7.87
CA ALA A 156 14.46 5.32 -7.95
C ALA A 156 13.40 4.93 -6.91
N TYR A 157 13.49 5.46 -5.69
CA TYR A 157 12.51 5.17 -4.65
C TYR A 157 11.14 5.80 -4.92
N ASN A 158 11.11 7.06 -5.41
CA ASN A 158 9.88 7.84 -5.55
C ASN A 158 9.18 7.66 -6.91
N THR A 159 9.85 7.04 -7.89
CA THR A 159 9.27 6.79 -9.22
C THR A 159 8.95 5.32 -9.47
N LYS A 160 8.88 4.50 -8.42
CA LYS A 160 8.44 3.11 -8.55
C LYS A 160 7.07 3.02 -9.20
N CYS A 161 6.89 2.09 -10.11
CA CYS A 161 5.66 1.85 -10.86
C CYS A 161 5.16 3.05 -11.68
N THR A 162 6.05 3.98 -12.06
CA THR A 162 5.70 5.13 -12.93
C THR A 162 6.27 5.00 -14.34
N HIS A 163 6.95 3.90 -14.64
CA HIS A 163 7.54 3.64 -15.96
C HIS A 163 6.65 2.72 -16.77
N ASP A 164 6.82 2.73 -18.10
CA ASP A 164 6.25 1.74 -19.01
C ASP A 164 6.97 0.38 -18.87
N ASN A 165 6.95 -0.16 -17.67
CA ASN A 165 7.32 -1.52 -17.40
C ASN A 165 6.05 -2.37 -17.32
N ALA A 166 6.15 -3.66 -17.55
CA ALA A 166 5.02 -4.60 -17.56
C ALA A 166 4.40 -4.77 -16.15
N CYS A 167 4.10 -3.63 -15.51
CA CYS A 167 3.40 -3.52 -14.23
C CYS A 167 1.90 -3.42 -14.44
#